data_df7ff51fdfb3a2ec6f83f4cc2e95007b
#
_entry.id   df7ff51fdfb3a2ec6f83f4cc2e95007b
#
_cell.length_a   1.000
_cell.length_b   1.000
_cell.length_c   1.000
_cell.angle_alpha   90.00
_cell.angle_beta   90.00
_cell.angle_gamma   90.00
#
_symmetry.space_group_name_H-M   'P 1'
#
loop_
_entity.id
_entity.type
_entity.pdbx_description
1 polymer ?
#
loop_
_entity_poly.entity_id
_entity_poly.type
_entity_poly.pdbx_seq_one_letter_code
_entity_poly.pdbx_strand_id
1 'polypeptide(L)'
;MELKVLNSNSQGNCYLLVGRDEVLIIEAGIKFSEVKKALNYNIGNIVGCLITHEHNDHAGCYLEYLEYGFPVLSPEAVYKNKGNAAMLPFAKVVQPGKGYKVGNFKVISFEVQHDVPALGYQIDHPDMGRLIFLTDTFYCEYTFDNVTTWLIEANYADDILDRNIADGRMPPSMRSRLLKSHMELETTKGILRVNDLTNTQNIVLIHLSDGNS
;
A
#
# COMPACT_ATOMS: atom_id res chain seq x y z
N MET A 1 -6.56 -16.17 -7.02
CA MET A 1 -6.33 -14.70 -6.91
C MET A 1 -5.02 -14.36 -7.62
N GLU A 2 -5.00 -13.36 -8.50
CA GLU A 2 -3.82 -12.86 -9.18
C GLU A 2 -3.46 -11.48 -8.60
N LEU A 3 -2.17 -11.26 -8.28
CA LEU A 3 -1.64 -9.93 -7.94
C LEU A 3 -1.09 -9.28 -9.21
N LYS A 4 -1.57 -8.08 -9.55
CA LYS A 4 -0.96 -7.23 -10.59
C LYS A 4 -0.38 -5.99 -9.94
N VAL A 5 0.92 -5.78 -10.07
CA VAL A 5 1.61 -4.55 -9.66
C VAL A 5 1.64 -3.63 -10.87
N LEU A 6 0.88 -2.54 -10.84
CA LEU A 6 0.83 -1.59 -11.95
C LEU A 6 1.93 -0.56 -11.84
N ASN A 7 2.20 -0.11 -10.64
CA ASN A 7 3.34 0.72 -10.29
C ASN A 7 3.64 0.62 -8.79
N SER A 8 4.91 0.78 -8.39
CA SER A 8 5.37 0.61 -7.01
C SER A 8 6.62 1.44 -6.75
N ASN A 9 6.48 2.76 -6.71
CA ASN A 9 7.55 3.73 -6.43
C ASN A 9 6.98 5.12 -6.13
N SER A 10 7.84 6.10 -5.86
CA SER A 10 7.48 7.49 -5.55
C SER A 10 6.80 8.28 -6.69
N GLN A 11 6.65 7.70 -7.88
CA GLN A 11 5.88 8.32 -8.97
C GLN A 11 4.41 7.90 -8.96
N GLY A 12 4.08 6.86 -8.21
CA GLY A 12 2.72 6.38 -8.02
C GLY A 12 2.71 4.91 -7.61
N ASN A 13 1.74 4.54 -6.80
CA ASN A 13 1.54 3.18 -6.33
C ASN A 13 0.14 2.71 -6.72
N CYS A 14 0.04 1.49 -7.24
CA CYS A 14 -1.23 0.84 -7.51
C CYS A 14 -1.06 -0.66 -7.70
N TYR A 15 -1.84 -1.41 -6.94
CA TYR A 15 -1.84 -2.87 -6.96
C TYR A 15 -3.26 -3.37 -7.14
N LEU A 16 -3.45 -4.46 -7.88
CA LEU A 16 -4.74 -5.09 -8.08
C LEU A 16 -4.71 -6.52 -7.55
N LEU A 17 -5.67 -6.86 -6.71
CA LEU A 17 -6.00 -8.22 -6.35
C LEU A 17 -7.15 -8.68 -7.24
N VAL A 18 -6.85 -9.48 -8.26
CA VAL A 18 -7.79 -9.88 -9.29
C VAL A 18 -8.28 -11.30 -9.00
N GLY A 19 -9.52 -11.40 -8.55
CA GLY A 19 -10.25 -12.66 -8.39
C GLY A 19 -11.00 -13.04 -9.67
N ARG A 20 -11.79 -14.12 -9.60
CA ARG A 20 -12.64 -14.54 -10.71
C ARG A 20 -13.75 -13.51 -11.01
N ASP A 21 -14.42 -13.04 -9.95
CA ASP A 21 -15.63 -12.25 -10.05
C ASP A 21 -15.51 -10.88 -9.37
N GLU A 22 -14.36 -10.58 -8.77
CA GLU A 22 -14.13 -9.32 -8.07
C GLU A 22 -12.67 -8.88 -8.14
N VAL A 23 -12.47 -7.57 -8.07
CA VAL A 23 -11.15 -6.91 -8.06
C VAL A 23 -11.12 -5.92 -6.91
N LEU A 24 -10.11 -6.03 -6.06
CA LEU A 24 -9.77 -5.02 -5.06
C LEU A 24 -8.54 -4.25 -5.52
N ILE A 25 -8.62 -2.93 -5.48
CA ILE A 25 -7.50 -2.04 -5.78
C ILE A 25 -6.85 -1.65 -4.46
N ILE A 26 -5.53 -1.57 -4.44
CA ILE A 26 -4.76 -0.99 -3.33
C ILE A 26 -3.93 0.14 -3.91
N GLU A 27 -4.08 1.33 -3.36
CA GLU A 27 -3.54 2.63 -3.75
C GLU A 27 -4.13 3.21 -5.05
N ALA A 28 -4.25 4.54 -5.05
CA ALA A 28 -4.74 5.36 -6.15
C ALA A 28 -3.70 6.42 -6.57
N GLY A 29 -2.43 6.05 -6.59
CA GLY A 29 -1.31 6.91 -6.96
C GLY A 29 -1.13 7.11 -8.47
N ILE A 30 -1.83 6.33 -9.29
CA ILE A 30 -1.79 6.43 -10.75
C ILE A 30 -3.17 6.74 -11.33
N LYS A 31 -3.21 7.24 -12.56
CA LYS A 31 -4.49 7.51 -13.25
C LYS A 31 -5.32 6.25 -13.41
N PHE A 32 -6.62 6.35 -13.19
CA PHE A 32 -7.54 5.23 -13.32
C PHE A 32 -7.58 4.63 -14.74
N SER A 33 -7.19 5.42 -15.75
CA SER A 33 -7.02 4.92 -17.12
C SER A 33 -6.04 3.75 -17.23
N GLU A 34 -5.00 3.71 -16.40
CA GLU A 34 -4.02 2.61 -16.39
C GLU A 34 -4.63 1.34 -15.76
N VAL A 35 -5.43 1.50 -14.69
CA VAL A 35 -6.21 0.40 -14.11
C VAL A 35 -7.16 -0.20 -15.15
N LYS A 36 -7.89 0.65 -15.91
CA LYS A 36 -8.78 0.18 -16.98
C LYS A 36 -8.05 -0.64 -18.04
N LYS A 37 -6.89 -0.19 -18.48
CA LYS A 37 -6.06 -0.94 -19.45
C LYS A 37 -5.62 -2.29 -18.89
N ALA A 38 -5.12 -2.33 -17.64
CA ALA A 38 -4.65 -3.54 -16.98
C ALA A 38 -5.77 -4.59 -16.78
N LEU A 39 -7.02 -4.13 -16.68
CA LEU A 39 -8.23 -4.97 -16.58
C LEU A 39 -8.90 -5.22 -17.94
N ASN A 40 -8.26 -4.88 -19.07
CA ASN A 40 -8.83 -4.97 -20.41
C ASN A 40 -10.23 -4.30 -20.48
N TYR A 41 -10.38 -3.16 -19.79
CA TYR A 41 -11.62 -2.36 -19.66
C TYR A 41 -12.78 -3.08 -18.96
N ASN A 42 -12.57 -4.25 -18.38
CA ASN A 42 -13.57 -4.94 -17.56
C ASN A 42 -13.53 -4.42 -16.11
N ILE A 43 -14.13 -3.27 -15.86
CA ILE A 43 -14.13 -2.59 -14.56
C ILE A 43 -15.36 -2.93 -13.70
N GLY A 44 -16.33 -3.64 -14.23
CA GLY A 44 -17.58 -3.96 -13.51
C GLY A 44 -17.39 -4.83 -12.27
N ASN A 45 -16.26 -5.52 -12.18
CA ASN A 45 -15.92 -6.38 -11.05
C ASN A 45 -15.13 -5.66 -9.96
N ILE A 46 -14.82 -4.37 -10.10
CA ILE A 46 -14.13 -3.61 -9.05
C ILE A 46 -15.08 -3.43 -7.85
N VAL A 47 -14.69 -3.98 -6.70
CA VAL A 47 -15.47 -3.90 -5.47
C VAL A 47 -15.04 -2.76 -4.55
N GLY A 48 -13.86 -2.20 -4.74
CA GLY A 48 -13.36 -1.06 -3.97
C GLY A 48 -11.89 -0.76 -4.19
N CYS A 49 -11.46 0.33 -3.55
CA CYS A 49 -10.07 0.77 -3.49
C CYS A 49 -9.69 1.08 -2.05
N LEU A 50 -8.51 0.61 -1.60
CA LEU A 50 -7.91 0.93 -0.30
C LEU A 50 -6.78 1.94 -0.52
N ILE A 51 -6.69 2.97 0.32
CA ILE A 51 -5.60 3.96 0.29
C ILE A 51 -4.99 4.06 1.67
N THR A 52 -3.67 3.99 1.77
CA THR A 52 -2.96 3.99 3.05
C THR A 52 -2.82 5.38 3.66
N HIS A 53 -2.50 6.39 2.88
CA HIS A 53 -2.25 7.77 3.36
C HIS A 53 -2.40 8.81 2.24
N GLU A 54 -2.18 10.09 2.58
CA GLU A 54 -2.51 11.24 1.72
C GLU A 54 -1.44 11.64 0.69
N HIS A 55 -0.25 11.06 0.68
CA HIS A 55 0.78 11.44 -0.30
C HIS A 55 0.30 11.21 -1.73
N ASN A 56 0.85 12.00 -2.67
CA ASN A 56 0.36 12.02 -4.04
C ASN A 56 0.59 10.71 -4.77
N ASP A 57 1.66 10.02 -4.48
CA ASP A 57 1.99 8.72 -5.05
C ASP A 57 1.12 7.57 -4.53
N HIS A 58 0.29 7.80 -3.51
CA HIS A 58 -0.70 6.85 -2.97
C HIS A 58 -2.15 7.30 -3.20
N ALA A 59 -2.44 8.58 -3.08
CA ALA A 59 -3.78 9.13 -3.17
C ALA A 59 -3.97 10.19 -4.26
N GLY A 60 -2.97 10.43 -5.13
CA GLY A 60 -3.00 11.55 -6.08
C GLY A 60 -4.18 11.54 -7.04
N CYS A 61 -4.69 10.37 -7.40
CA CYS A 61 -5.75 10.20 -8.37
C CYS A 61 -7.08 9.71 -7.77
N TYR A 62 -7.24 9.66 -6.44
CA TYR A 62 -8.39 9.03 -5.79
C TYR A 62 -9.76 9.61 -6.22
N LEU A 63 -9.83 10.89 -6.61
CA LEU A 63 -11.06 11.50 -7.11
C LEU A 63 -11.55 10.83 -8.40
N GLU A 64 -10.62 10.48 -9.32
CA GLU A 64 -10.97 9.73 -10.52
C GLU A 64 -11.62 8.38 -10.15
N TYR A 65 -11.12 7.72 -9.10
CA TYR A 65 -11.63 6.41 -8.65
C TYR A 65 -13.05 6.54 -8.08
N LEU A 66 -13.32 7.59 -7.28
CA LEU A 66 -14.67 7.86 -6.75
C LEU A 66 -15.71 8.10 -7.86
N GLU A 67 -15.32 8.74 -8.96
CA GLU A 67 -16.22 9.05 -10.10
C GLU A 67 -16.75 7.78 -10.79
N TYR A 68 -16.03 6.65 -10.68
CA TYR A 68 -16.48 5.38 -11.25
C TYR A 68 -17.46 4.60 -10.37
N GLY A 69 -17.80 5.10 -9.18
CA GLY A 69 -18.92 4.63 -8.38
C GLY A 69 -18.66 3.38 -7.55
N PHE A 70 -17.41 3.04 -7.25
CA PHE A 70 -17.06 2.01 -6.27
C PHE A 70 -16.49 2.61 -4.99
N PRO A 71 -16.59 1.92 -3.83
CA PRO A 71 -16.08 2.43 -2.56
C PRO A 71 -14.57 2.69 -2.58
N VAL A 72 -14.15 3.88 -2.15
CA VAL A 72 -12.76 4.20 -1.84
C VAL A 72 -12.64 4.31 -0.33
N LEU A 73 -11.82 3.46 0.27
CA LEU A 73 -11.60 3.38 1.71
C LEU A 73 -10.24 4.00 2.04
N SER A 74 -10.22 5.04 2.88
CA SER A 74 -8.98 5.71 3.25
C SER A 74 -9.05 6.35 4.64
N PRO A 75 -7.90 6.72 5.25
CA PRO A 75 -7.89 7.62 6.41
C PRO A 75 -8.61 8.93 6.09
N GLU A 76 -9.19 9.56 7.11
CA GLU A 76 -9.91 10.84 6.96
C GLU A 76 -9.03 11.94 6.38
N ALA A 77 -7.71 11.92 6.68
CA ALA A 77 -6.74 12.88 6.19
C ALA A 77 -6.72 12.99 4.67
N VAL A 78 -6.82 11.86 3.95
CA VAL A 78 -6.88 11.85 2.48
C VAL A 78 -8.02 12.72 1.96
N TYR A 79 -9.19 12.60 2.55
CA TYR A 79 -10.36 13.36 2.10
C TYR A 79 -10.30 14.82 2.52
N LYS A 80 -9.78 15.15 3.70
CA LYS A 80 -9.67 16.52 4.20
C LYS A 80 -8.66 17.33 3.41
N ASN A 81 -7.48 16.79 3.19
CA ASN A 81 -6.35 17.54 2.61
C ASN A 81 -6.43 17.67 1.09
N LYS A 82 -7.20 16.81 0.43
CA LYS A 82 -7.34 16.77 -1.03
C LYS A 82 -8.73 17.20 -1.54
N GLY A 83 -9.37 18.16 -0.87
CA GLY A 83 -10.61 18.75 -1.38
C GLY A 83 -11.87 18.40 -0.61
N ASN A 84 -11.74 17.93 0.64
CA ASN A 84 -12.87 17.66 1.54
C ASN A 84 -13.91 16.67 0.96
N ALA A 85 -13.42 15.62 0.33
CA ALA A 85 -14.22 14.64 -0.41
C ALA A 85 -14.92 13.61 0.50
N ALA A 86 -14.82 13.71 1.84
CA ALA A 86 -15.44 12.76 2.78
C ALA A 86 -16.98 12.70 2.65
N MET A 87 -17.59 13.74 2.10
CA MET A 87 -19.03 13.82 1.86
C MET A 87 -19.48 13.27 0.51
N LEU A 88 -18.53 12.90 -0.37
CA LEU A 88 -18.87 12.34 -1.68
C LEU A 88 -19.45 10.93 -1.52
N PRO A 89 -20.39 10.54 -2.38
CA PRO A 89 -20.80 9.15 -2.50
C PRO A 89 -19.55 8.27 -2.70
N PHE A 90 -19.57 7.06 -2.13
CA PHE A 90 -18.49 6.09 -2.22
C PHE A 90 -17.20 6.41 -1.42
N ALA A 91 -17.01 7.62 -0.87
CA ALA A 91 -15.95 7.89 0.10
C ALA A 91 -16.24 7.21 1.43
N LYS A 92 -15.31 6.39 1.92
CA LYS A 92 -15.45 5.63 3.17
C LYS A 92 -14.23 5.89 4.05
N VAL A 93 -14.44 6.61 5.15
CA VAL A 93 -13.37 6.83 6.15
C VAL A 93 -13.13 5.53 6.91
N VAL A 94 -11.88 5.08 6.95
CA VAL A 94 -11.43 3.95 7.74
C VAL A 94 -10.66 4.40 8.98
N GLN A 95 -10.77 3.60 10.03
CA GLN A 95 -10.13 3.87 11.32
C GLN A 95 -9.28 2.65 11.72
N PRO A 96 -8.09 2.87 12.29
CA PRO A 96 -7.21 1.77 12.70
C PRO A 96 -7.92 0.83 13.68
N GLY A 97 -7.62 -0.45 13.60
CA GLY A 97 -8.19 -1.51 14.42
C GLY A 97 -9.62 -1.93 14.06
N LYS A 98 -10.24 -1.30 13.03
CA LYS A 98 -11.58 -1.66 12.59
C LYS A 98 -11.56 -2.56 11.35
N GLY A 99 -12.55 -3.47 11.30
CA GLY A 99 -12.78 -4.37 10.18
C GLY A 99 -13.82 -3.81 9.20
N TYR A 100 -13.57 -4.00 7.91
CA TYR A 100 -14.45 -3.58 6.81
C TYR A 100 -14.66 -4.75 5.85
N LYS A 101 -15.84 -4.81 5.26
CA LYS A 101 -16.15 -5.76 4.19
C LYS A 101 -16.22 -5.02 2.86
N VAL A 102 -15.42 -5.48 1.87
CA VAL A 102 -15.35 -4.92 0.52
C VAL A 102 -15.47 -6.08 -0.47
N GLY A 103 -16.63 -6.27 -1.08
CA GLY A 103 -16.94 -7.52 -1.77
C GLY A 103 -16.85 -8.71 -0.82
N ASN A 104 -16.07 -9.74 -1.15
CA ASN A 104 -15.74 -10.86 -0.27
C ASN A 104 -14.45 -10.67 0.52
N PHE A 105 -13.73 -9.56 0.30
CA PHE A 105 -12.55 -9.21 1.10
C PHE A 105 -12.98 -8.75 2.50
N LYS A 106 -12.28 -9.25 3.52
CA LYS A 106 -12.32 -8.74 4.89
C LYS A 106 -11.04 -7.95 5.12
N VAL A 107 -11.19 -6.67 5.37
CA VAL A 107 -10.07 -5.73 5.52
C VAL A 107 -10.00 -5.24 6.95
N ILE A 108 -8.85 -5.35 7.59
CA ILE A 108 -8.57 -4.73 8.89
C ILE A 108 -7.45 -3.74 8.66
N SER A 109 -7.67 -2.47 9.03
CA SER A 109 -6.65 -1.44 8.98
C SER A 109 -5.90 -1.37 10.31
N PHE A 110 -4.62 -1.11 10.28
CA PHE A 110 -3.79 -0.87 11.46
C PHE A 110 -2.89 0.36 11.24
N GLU A 111 -2.54 1.03 12.32
CA GLU A 111 -1.72 2.24 12.27
C GLU A 111 -0.27 1.89 11.97
N VAL A 112 0.41 2.71 11.18
CA VAL A 112 1.85 2.58 10.89
C VAL A 112 2.57 3.90 11.12
N GLN A 113 3.88 3.83 11.27
CA GLN A 113 4.72 4.98 11.63
C GLN A 113 5.23 5.68 10.36
N HIS A 114 4.67 6.85 10.07
CA HIS A 114 5.03 7.66 8.91
C HIS A 114 5.02 9.16 9.27
N ASP A 115 5.41 10.04 8.34
CA ASP A 115 5.39 11.50 8.54
C ASP A 115 3.98 12.13 8.48
N VAL A 116 3.01 11.37 7.97
CA VAL A 116 1.56 11.67 8.00
C VAL A 116 0.78 10.48 8.55
N PRO A 117 -0.48 10.67 9.01
CA PRO A 117 -1.33 9.56 9.42
C PRO A 117 -1.47 8.51 8.32
N ALA A 118 -0.95 7.32 8.56
CA ALA A 118 -0.90 6.24 7.59
C ALA A 118 -1.40 4.91 8.18
N LEU A 119 -1.93 4.05 7.30
CA LEU A 119 -2.48 2.75 7.63
C LEU A 119 -1.80 1.65 6.82
N GLY A 120 -1.54 0.52 7.49
CA GLY A 120 -1.36 -0.76 6.82
C GLY A 120 -2.68 -1.52 6.74
N TYR A 121 -2.74 -2.55 5.93
CA TYR A 121 -3.93 -3.38 5.75
C TYR A 121 -3.64 -4.86 5.88
N GLN A 122 -4.42 -5.54 6.72
CA GLN A 122 -4.61 -6.98 6.64
C GLN A 122 -5.83 -7.23 5.75
N ILE A 123 -5.68 -8.07 4.74
CA ILE A 123 -6.71 -8.36 3.74
C ILE A 123 -6.89 -9.87 3.65
N ASP A 124 -8.05 -10.36 4.11
CA ASP A 124 -8.40 -11.78 4.05
C ASP A 124 -9.39 -12.04 2.90
N HIS A 125 -9.14 -13.09 2.11
CA HIS A 125 -10.04 -13.53 1.04
C HIS A 125 -10.01 -15.07 0.91
N PRO A 126 -11.15 -15.75 0.66
CA PRO A 126 -11.18 -17.21 0.55
C PRO A 126 -10.20 -17.82 -0.46
N ASP A 127 -10.00 -17.16 -1.60
CA ASP A 127 -9.14 -17.65 -2.70
C ASP A 127 -7.65 -17.29 -2.53
N MET A 128 -7.30 -16.49 -1.51
CA MET A 128 -5.94 -15.97 -1.34
C MET A 128 -5.37 -16.31 0.04
N GLY A 129 -6.23 -16.47 1.04
CA GLY A 129 -5.84 -16.44 2.43
C GLY A 129 -5.64 -15.02 2.94
N ARG A 130 -4.61 -14.80 3.73
CA ARG A 130 -4.29 -13.51 4.37
C ARG A 130 -3.14 -12.82 3.68
N LEU A 131 -3.37 -11.59 3.25
CA LEU A 131 -2.36 -10.68 2.73
C LEU A 131 -2.12 -9.55 3.73
N ILE A 132 -0.84 -9.24 3.99
CA ILE A 132 -0.43 -8.02 4.70
C ILE A 132 0.14 -7.03 3.68
N PHE A 133 -0.44 -5.83 3.66
CA PHE A 133 0.04 -4.70 2.88
C PHE A 133 0.67 -3.67 3.82
N LEU A 134 1.97 -3.45 3.68
CA LEU A 134 2.76 -2.59 4.55
C LEU A 134 3.73 -1.77 3.71
N THR A 135 3.48 -0.47 3.61
CA THR A 135 4.28 0.50 2.85
C THR A 135 4.40 1.80 3.62
N ASP A 136 5.39 2.61 3.26
CA ASP A 136 5.63 3.94 3.81
C ASP A 136 5.57 3.98 5.34
N THR A 137 6.45 3.18 5.94
CA THR A 137 6.65 3.15 7.38
C THR A 137 8.08 2.78 7.68
N PHE A 138 8.65 3.38 8.70
CA PHE A 138 10.00 3.00 9.14
C PHE A 138 10.01 1.81 10.10
N TYR A 139 8.82 1.43 10.65
CA TYR A 139 8.68 0.30 11.58
C TYR A 139 7.22 -0.17 11.68
N CYS A 140 7.03 -1.45 12.03
CA CYS A 140 5.73 -2.04 12.32
C CYS A 140 5.78 -2.79 13.66
N GLU A 141 4.93 -2.39 14.60
CA GLU A 141 4.86 -3.00 15.95
C GLU A 141 4.02 -4.28 16.00
N TYR A 142 3.27 -4.56 14.94
CA TYR A 142 2.34 -5.67 14.92
C TYR A 142 2.99 -6.96 14.43
N THR A 143 2.48 -8.07 14.95
CA THR A 143 2.70 -9.40 14.41
C THR A 143 1.39 -9.95 13.84
N PHE A 144 1.50 -10.80 12.82
CA PHE A 144 0.35 -11.30 12.07
C PHE A 144 0.40 -12.82 11.97
N ASP A 145 -0.74 -13.47 12.21
CA ASP A 145 -0.87 -14.92 12.13
C ASP A 145 -1.40 -15.38 10.78
N ASN A 146 -0.96 -16.56 10.33
CA ASN A 146 -1.48 -17.23 9.14
C ASN A 146 -1.35 -16.39 7.84
N VAL A 147 -0.29 -15.62 7.69
CA VAL A 147 -0.07 -14.82 6.50
C VAL A 147 0.36 -15.70 5.33
N THR A 148 -0.37 -15.60 4.22
CA THR A 148 -0.05 -16.30 2.97
C THR A 148 0.74 -15.43 2.01
N THR A 149 0.55 -14.11 2.05
CA THR A 149 1.21 -13.17 1.15
C THR A 149 1.59 -11.89 1.88
N TRP A 150 2.82 -11.47 1.69
CA TRP A 150 3.33 -10.18 2.14
C TRP A 150 3.56 -9.27 0.93
N LEU A 151 2.96 -8.07 0.95
CA LEU A 151 3.38 -6.93 0.17
C LEU A 151 3.99 -5.96 1.16
N ILE A 152 5.30 -5.94 1.25
CA ILE A 152 6.03 -5.22 2.30
C ILE A 152 7.11 -4.33 1.68
N GLU A 153 7.21 -3.11 2.17
CA GLU A 153 8.24 -2.17 1.73
C GLU A 153 9.65 -2.66 2.07
N ALA A 154 10.58 -2.39 1.15
CA ALA A 154 12.03 -2.46 1.36
C ALA A 154 12.67 -1.33 0.55
N ASN A 155 12.47 -0.09 0.99
CA ASN A 155 12.75 1.09 0.20
C ASN A 155 14.26 1.27 -0.06
N TYR A 156 15.10 1.02 0.93
CA TYR A 156 16.54 1.21 0.80
C TYR A 156 17.33 0.17 1.61
N ALA A 157 18.61 0.00 1.25
CA ALA A 157 19.59 -0.71 2.04
C ALA A 157 20.66 0.30 2.53
N ASP A 158 20.98 0.27 3.82
CA ASP A 158 21.86 1.26 4.46
C ASP A 158 23.24 1.33 3.79
N ASP A 159 23.82 0.20 3.40
CA ASP A 159 25.14 0.15 2.76
C ASP A 159 25.13 0.77 1.36
N ILE A 160 24.02 0.63 0.60
CA ILE A 160 23.86 1.26 -0.72
C ILE A 160 23.65 2.75 -0.55
N LEU A 161 22.80 3.15 0.39
CA LEU A 161 22.51 4.56 0.68
C LEU A 161 23.79 5.30 1.11
N ASP A 162 24.58 4.73 2.03
CA ASP A 162 25.83 5.32 2.50
C ASP A 162 26.85 5.47 1.38
N ARG A 163 26.96 4.47 0.51
CA ARG A 163 27.82 4.53 -0.69
C ARG A 163 27.38 5.65 -1.64
N ASN A 164 26.08 5.78 -1.90
CA ASN A 164 25.55 6.82 -2.79
C ASN A 164 25.78 8.23 -2.22
N ILE A 165 25.72 8.39 -0.90
CA ILE A 165 26.05 9.66 -0.24
C ILE A 165 27.55 9.93 -0.34
N ALA A 166 28.41 8.95 -0.06
CA ALA A 166 29.87 9.10 -0.15
C ALA A 166 30.35 9.43 -1.58
N ASP A 167 29.69 8.84 -2.59
CA ASP A 167 29.98 9.10 -4.01
C ASP A 167 29.37 10.42 -4.54
N GLY A 168 28.64 11.17 -3.69
CA GLY A 168 27.98 12.43 -4.07
C GLY A 168 26.77 12.26 -5.00
N ARG A 169 26.26 11.04 -5.17
CA ARG A 169 25.07 10.75 -5.98
C ARG A 169 23.79 11.15 -5.27
N MET A 170 23.85 11.24 -3.94
CA MET A 170 22.72 11.60 -3.08
C MET A 170 23.16 12.59 -2.00
N PRO A 171 22.34 13.64 -1.75
CA PRO A 171 22.65 14.59 -0.67
C PRO A 171 22.49 13.94 0.72
N PRO A 172 23.36 14.23 1.70
CA PRO A 172 23.27 13.68 3.05
C PRO A 172 21.94 13.92 3.77
N SER A 173 21.22 15.01 3.41
CA SER A 173 19.91 15.33 3.97
C SER A 173 18.82 14.31 3.64
N MET A 174 18.97 13.54 2.56
CA MET A 174 18.03 12.49 2.18
C MET A 174 18.03 11.34 3.20
N ARG A 175 19.19 11.01 3.81
CA ARG A 175 19.26 9.97 4.84
C ARG A 175 18.25 10.21 5.96
N SER A 176 18.25 11.43 6.52
CA SER A 176 17.36 11.77 7.65
C SER A 176 15.88 11.68 7.27
N ARG A 177 15.54 11.90 6.01
CA ARG A 177 14.19 11.75 5.50
C ARG A 177 13.80 10.27 5.38
N LEU A 178 14.63 9.47 4.71
CA LEU A 178 14.38 8.04 4.50
C LEU A 178 14.19 7.28 5.81
N LEU A 179 15.07 7.54 6.80
CA LEU A 179 15.00 6.93 8.13
C LEU A 179 13.69 7.19 8.90
N LYS A 180 12.92 8.22 8.53
CA LYS A 180 11.68 8.61 9.21
C LYS A 180 10.42 8.25 8.43
N SER A 181 10.57 7.89 7.16
CA SER A 181 9.43 7.72 6.25
C SER A 181 9.35 6.34 5.64
N HIS A 182 10.49 5.63 5.53
CA HIS A 182 10.56 4.39 4.76
C HIS A 182 11.30 3.28 5.49
N MET A 183 11.05 2.06 5.07
CA MET A 183 11.59 0.86 5.69
C MET A 183 12.93 0.46 5.05
N GLU A 184 13.93 0.31 5.88
CA GLU A 184 15.23 -0.25 5.52
C GLU A 184 15.13 -1.77 5.37
N LEU A 185 15.92 -2.35 4.49
CA LEU A 185 15.88 -3.77 4.14
C LEU A 185 16.05 -4.72 5.35
N GLU A 186 16.97 -4.43 6.28
CA GLU A 186 17.15 -5.26 7.48
C GLU A 186 15.98 -5.12 8.46
N THR A 187 15.33 -3.96 8.52
CA THR A 187 14.07 -3.77 9.25
C THR A 187 12.96 -4.64 8.66
N THR A 188 12.81 -4.65 7.34
CA THR A 188 11.87 -5.54 6.64
C THR A 188 12.14 -7.01 6.96
N LYS A 189 13.39 -7.45 6.88
CA LYS A 189 13.80 -8.80 7.27
C LYS A 189 13.52 -9.09 8.75
N GLY A 190 13.72 -8.10 9.63
CA GLY A 190 13.41 -8.19 11.05
C GLY A 190 11.92 -8.45 11.30
N ILE A 191 11.04 -7.69 10.63
CA ILE A 191 9.58 -7.88 10.70
C ILE A 191 9.21 -9.30 10.24
N LEU A 192 9.75 -9.74 9.12
CA LEU A 192 9.48 -11.09 8.61
C LEU A 192 9.96 -12.19 9.57
N ARG A 193 11.13 -12.02 10.21
CA ARG A 193 11.70 -13.01 11.15
C ARG A 193 10.91 -13.18 12.44
N VAL A 194 10.22 -12.14 12.91
CA VAL A 194 9.40 -12.22 14.15
C VAL A 194 7.99 -12.71 13.90
N ASN A 195 7.59 -12.86 12.64
CA ASN A 195 6.30 -13.41 12.24
C ASN A 195 6.40 -14.89 11.89
N ASP A 196 5.30 -15.62 12.07
CA ASP A 196 5.21 -17.01 11.62
C ASP A 196 5.03 -17.07 10.10
N LEU A 197 6.05 -17.51 9.39
CA LEU A 197 6.06 -17.66 7.94
C LEU A 197 5.66 -19.06 7.44
N THR A 198 5.21 -19.95 8.31
CA THR A 198 4.88 -21.35 7.96
C THR A 198 3.87 -21.46 6.81
N ASN A 199 2.89 -20.55 6.77
CA ASN A 199 1.86 -20.50 5.74
C ASN A 199 2.18 -19.51 4.60
N THR A 200 3.32 -18.81 4.68
CA THR A 200 3.69 -17.82 3.68
C THR A 200 4.09 -18.45 2.37
N GLN A 201 3.42 -18.09 1.31
CA GLN A 201 3.66 -18.54 -0.06
C GLN A 201 4.41 -17.48 -0.89
N ASN A 202 4.13 -16.21 -0.62
CA ASN A 202 4.70 -15.10 -1.36
C ASN A 202 5.16 -13.97 -0.44
N ILE A 203 6.34 -13.44 -0.72
CA ILE A 203 6.86 -12.19 -0.17
C ILE A 203 7.21 -11.31 -1.37
N VAL A 204 6.49 -10.20 -1.52
CA VAL A 204 6.70 -9.22 -2.59
C VAL A 204 7.24 -7.96 -1.95
N LEU A 205 8.47 -7.62 -2.29
CA LEU A 205 9.05 -6.35 -1.87
C LEU A 205 8.51 -5.24 -2.77
N ILE A 206 7.97 -4.21 -2.14
CA ILE A 206 7.32 -3.08 -2.81
C ILE A 206 7.99 -1.76 -2.44
N HIS A 207 7.65 -0.70 -3.17
CA HIS A 207 8.11 0.67 -2.92
C HIS A 207 9.65 0.77 -2.87
N LEU A 208 10.32 0.04 -3.75
CA LEU A 208 11.79 0.05 -3.86
C LEU A 208 12.27 1.41 -4.39
N SER A 209 13.36 1.90 -3.86
CA SER A 209 14.02 3.11 -4.38
C SER A 209 14.94 2.77 -5.55
N ASP A 210 14.76 3.42 -6.69
CA ASP A 210 15.53 3.16 -7.93
C ASP A 210 17.06 3.23 -7.80
N GLY A 211 17.58 3.82 -6.74
CA GLY A 211 19.01 4.00 -6.55
C GLY A 211 19.58 3.47 -5.23
N ASN A 212 18.72 3.08 -4.28
CA ASN A 212 19.14 2.73 -2.91
C ASN A 212 18.69 1.34 -2.45
N SER A 213 18.10 0.56 -3.34
CA SER A 213 17.63 -0.80 -3.05
C SER A 213 18.28 -1.83 -3.97
#